data_7cab492783b0755bd9b890a2da4b2e45
#
_entry.id   7cab492783b0755bd9b890a2da4b2e45
#
_cell.length_a   1.000
_cell.length_b   1.000
_cell.length_c   1.000
_cell.angle_alpha   90.00
_cell.angle_beta   90.00
_cell.angle_gamma   90.00
#
_symmetry.space_group_name_H-M   'P 1'
#
loop_
_entity.id
_entity.type
_entity.pdbx_description
1 polymer ?
#
loop_
_entity_poly.entity_id
_entity_poly.type
_entity_poly.pdbx_seq_one_letter_code
_entity_poly.pdbx_strand_id
1 'polypeptide(L)'
;DVSIRMNVQTSIALRPADPGAARIELLSGEAAFATAGRSFGVRAADRWILANRAQFDVRYISAGGERPVCVTCLNGELQVERGAELIAMKEGQQLRYDARGESLAAADIEIASAWQRGFLLFRFTPLADVVDEINRYRPGHIFIVNAEIARLPVSGRFRIDRMDEILTQIQQAFDARVRLLPGGIVLLS
;
A
#
# COMPACT_ATOMS: atom_id res chain seq x y z
N ASP A 1 -7.27 -14.52 -18.18
CA ASP A 1 -6.64 -13.20 -18.27
C ASP A 1 -6.24 -12.73 -16.86
N VAL A 2 -5.13 -11.97 -16.79
CA VAL A 2 -4.66 -11.31 -15.58
C VAL A 2 -4.67 -9.81 -15.84
N SER A 3 -5.28 -9.04 -14.95
CA SER A 3 -5.23 -7.58 -14.96
C SER A 3 -4.32 -7.09 -13.83
N ILE A 4 -3.44 -6.16 -14.14
CA ILE A 4 -2.51 -5.56 -13.19
C ILE A 4 -2.71 -4.05 -13.21
N ARG A 5 -3.01 -3.46 -12.07
CA ARG A 5 -3.03 -2.00 -11.89
C ARG A 5 -1.92 -1.61 -10.95
N MET A 6 -1.01 -0.79 -11.42
CA MET A 6 0.14 -0.30 -10.64
C MET A 6 -0.20 1.05 -10.02
N ASN A 7 0.12 1.20 -8.75
CA ASN A 7 0.07 2.49 -8.06
C ASN A 7 1.34 3.33 -8.38
N VAL A 8 1.39 4.56 -7.89
CA VAL A 8 2.57 5.43 -8.06
C VAL A 8 3.84 4.78 -7.48
N GLN A 9 4.99 5.11 -8.03
CA GLN A 9 6.30 4.64 -7.58
C GLN A 9 6.40 3.10 -7.52
N THR A 10 5.75 2.40 -8.45
CA THR A 10 5.71 0.93 -8.49
C THR A 10 6.61 0.38 -9.60
N SER A 11 7.37 -0.64 -9.26
CA SER A 11 8.26 -1.36 -10.18
C SER A 11 7.99 -2.85 -10.11
N ILE A 12 7.73 -3.47 -11.27
CA ILE A 12 7.54 -4.92 -11.43
C ILE A 12 8.54 -5.49 -12.43
N ALA A 13 8.89 -6.76 -12.27
CA ALA A 13 9.66 -7.53 -13.21
C ALA A 13 8.88 -8.78 -13.67
N LEU A 14 8.90 -9.06 -14.98
CA LEU A 14 8.40 -10.33 -15.50
C LEU A 14 9.39 -11.45 -15.16
N ARG A 15 8.88 -12.59 -14.73
CA ARG A 15 9.69 -13.77 -14.44
C ARG A 15 9.35 -14.90 -15.40
N PRO A 16 10.36 -15.68 -15.84
CA PRO A 16 10.08 -16.90 -16.58
C PRO A 16 9.15 -17.80 -15.77
N ALA A 17 8.19 -18.42 -16.47
CA ALA A 17 7.24 -19.33 -15.87
C ALA A 17 7.03 -20.53 -16.78
N ASP A 18 6.57 -21.65 -16.20
CA ASP A 18 6.19 -22.81 -16.95
C ASP A 18 5.00 -22.51 -17.89
N PRO A 19 4.85 -23.26 -18.98
CA PRO A 19 3.71 -23.10 -19.88
C PRO A 19 2.36 -23.13 -19.12
N GLY A 20 1.59 -22.03 -19.25
CA GLY A 20 0.28 -21.91 -18.59
C GLY A 20 0.27 -21.19 -17.25
N ALA A 21 1.42 -20.86 -16.66
CA ALA A 21 1.55 -19.99 -15.50
C ALA A 21 2.07 -18.62 -15.93
N ALA A 22 1.64 -17.56 -15.26
CA ALA A 22 2.25 -16.23 -15.37
C ALA A 22 2.85 -15.85 -14.02
N ARG A 23 4.08 -15.35 -14.06
CA ARG A 23 4.83 -14.97 -12.84
C ARG A 23 5.44 -13.59 -12.98
N ILE A 24 5.27 -12.79 -11.94
CA ILE A 24 5.90 -11.48 -11.82
C ILE A 24 6.58 -11.34 -10.46
N GLU A 25 7.44 -10.34 -10.36
CA GLU A 25 8.01 -9.90 -9.09
C GLU A 25 7.68 -8.43 -8.88
N LEU A 26 7.12 -8.10 -7.73
CA LEU A 26 6.97 -6.73 -7.25
C LEU A 26 8.28 -6.32 -6.57
N LEU A 27 9.05 -5.48 -7.25
CA LEU A 27 10.34 -5.01 -6.75
C LEU A 27 10.17 -3.90 -5.71
N SER A 28 9.18 -3.05 -5.89
CA SER A 28 8.80 -1.98 -4.96
C SER A 28 7.43 -1.41 -5.34
N GLY A 29 6.79 -0.73 -4.39
CA GLY A 29 5.54 -0.02 -4.63
C GLY A 29 4.31 -0.83 -4.23
N GLU A 30 3.22 -0.65 -4.95
CA GLU A 30 1.93 -1.24 -4.67
C GLU A 30 1.19 -1.56 -5.98
N ALA A 31 0.65 -2.74 -6.08
CA ALA A 31 -0.10 -3.15 -7.26
C ALA A 31 -1.30 -4.02 -6.90
N ALA A 32 -2.39 -3.79 -7.60
CA ALA A 32 -3.59 -4.62 -7.53
C ALA A 32 -3.63 -5.60 -8.71
N PHE A 33 -4.03 -6.81 -8.42
CA PHE A 33 -4.11 -7.93 -9.33
C PHE A 33 -5.52 -8.48 -9.37
N ALA A 34 -6.00 -8.81 -10.58
CA ALA A 34 -7.23 -9.56 -10.75
C ALA A 34 -6.95 -10.74 -11.69
N THR A 35 -7.24 -11.95 -11.24
CA THR A 35 -7.00 -13.20 -11.97
C THR A 35 -8.31 -13.91 -12.29
N ALA A 36 -8.41 -14.48 -13.48
CA ALA A 36 -9.61 -15.15 -13.96
C ALA A 36 -9.30 -16.56 -14.49
N GLY A 37 -8.95 -17.48 -13.58
CA GLY A 37 -8.92 -18.91 -13.86
C GLY A 37 -7.60 -19.49 -14.40
N ARG A 38 -6.51 -18.72 -14.45
CA ARG A 38 -5.14 -19.22 -14.67
C ARG A 38 -4.31 -19.09 -13.42
N SER A 39 -3.40 -20.05 -13.20
CA SER A 39 -2.41 -19.95 -12.12
C SER A 39 -1.53 -18.73 -12.35
N PHE A 40 -1.51 -17.83 -11.37
CA PHE A 40 -0.76 -16.60 -11.39
C PHE A 40 0.02 -16.45 -10.08
N GLY A 41 1.28 -16.09 -10.19
CA GLY A 41 2.15 -15.88 -9.04
C GLY A 41 2.75 -14.47 -9.02
N VAL A 42 2.68 -13.83 -7.86
CA VAL A 42 3.39 -12.57 -7.57
C VAL A 42 4.44 -12.85 -6.50
N ARG A 43 5.69 -12.57 -6.79
CA ARG A 43 6.76 -12.57 -5.79
C ARG A 43 6.87 -11.19 -5.17
N ALA A 44 6.86 -11.12 -3.83
CA ALA A 44 7.19 -9.91 -3.10
C ALA A 44 8.16 -10.27 -1.97
N ALA A 45 9.33 -9.63 -1.93
CA ALA A 45 10.46 -10.03 -1.10
C ALA A 45 10.83 -11.51 -1.34
N ASP A 46 10.74 -12.34 -0.31
CA ASP A 46 11.13 -13.75 -0.33
C ASP A 46 9.99 -14.74 -0.58
N ARG A 47 8.73 -14.26 -0.73
CA ARG A 47 7.54 -15.13 -0.81
C ARG A 47 6.80 -15.00 -2.13
N TRP A 48 6.20 -16.12 -2.56
CA TRP A 48 5.24 -16.14 -3.65
C TRP A 48 3.81 -16.04 -3.10
N ILE A 49 3.02 -15.20 -3.73
CA ILE A 49 1.57 -15.07 -3.58
C ILE A 49 0.95 -15.74 -4.78
N LEU A 50 0.20 -16.80 -4.56
CA LEU A 50 -0.41 -17.64 -5.59
C LEU A 50 -1.92 -17.42 -5.66
N ALA A 51 -2.45 -17.23 -6.85
CA ALA A 51 -3.87 -16.98 -7.09
C ALA A 51 -4.33 -17.63 -8.40
N ASN A 52 -5.58 -18.13 -8.42
CA ASN A 52 -6.24 -18.62 -9.64
C ASN A 52 -7.45 -17.75 -10.01
N ARG A 53 -8.30 -17.46 -9.04
CA ARG A 53 -9.46 -16.58 -9.15
C ARG A 53 -9.53 -15.72 -7.93
N ALA A 54 -8.88 -14.57 -7.99
CA ALA A 54 -8.87 -13.66 -6.88
C ALA A 54 -8.65 -12.21 -7.35
N GLN A 55 -9.06 -11.27 -6.52
CA GLN A 55 -8.62 -9.90 -6.57
C GLN A 55 -7.84 -9.61 -5.30
N PHE A 56 -6.66 -9.06 -5.43
CA PHE A 56 -5.79 -8.80 -4.30
C PHE A 56 -4.87 -7.63 -4.55
N ASP A 57 -4.41 -7.05 -3.48
CA ASP A 57 -3.43 -5.97 -3.46
C ASP A 57 -2.14 -6.45 -2.81
N VAL A 58 -1.01 -6.04 -3.36
CA VAL A 58 0.31 -6.30 -2.78
C VAL A 58 1.06 -4.99 -2.67
N ARG A 59 1.44 -4.64 -1.46
CA ARG A 59 2.20 -3.44 -1.13
C ARG A 59 3.57 -3.83 -0.56
N TYR A 60 4.63 -3.32 -1.16
CA TYR A 60 6.02 -3.52 -0.77
C TYR A 60 6.77 -2.19 -0.79
N ILE A 61 6.64 -1.43 0.29
CA ILE A 61 7.10 -0.04 0.39
C ILE A 61 7.97 0.08 1.64
N SER A 62 9.03 0.89 1.54
CA SER A 62 9.85 1.24 2.69
C SER A 62 9.08 2.17 3.62
N ALA A 63 8.97 1.82 4.89
CA ALA A 63 8.34 2.63 5.92
C ALA A 63 9.18 2.58 7.19
N GLY A 64 9.64 3.73 7.69
CA GLY A 64 10.43 3.80 8.92
C GLY A 64 11.74 2.99 8.90
N GLY A 65 12.35 2.78 7.73
CA GLY A 65 13.57 1.96 7.57
C GLY A 65 13.30 0.46 7.43
N GLU A 66 12.07 0.02 7.55
CA GLU A 66 11.61 -1.34 7.29
C GLU A 66 10.96 -1.43 5.90
N ARG A 67 10.88 -2.64 5.37
CA ARG A 67 10.19 -2.90 4.11
C ARG A 67 9.22 -4.08 4.28
N PRO A 68 8.13 -3.89 5.01
CA PRO A 68 7.12 -4.94 5.13
C PRO A 68 6.40 -5.15 3.80
N VAL A 69 6.03 -6.39 3.55
CA VAL A 69 5.06 -6.74 2.51
C VAL A 69 3.69 -6.83 3.16
N CYS A 70 2.70 -6.17 2.57
CA CYS A 70 1.30 -6.33 2.92
C CYS A 70 0.55 -6.93 1.73
N VAL A 71 -0.07 -8.08 1.94
CA VAL A 71 -0.93 -8.75 0.95
C VAL A 71 -2.36 -8.69 1.44
N THR A 72 -3.26 -8.07 0.69
CA THR A 72 -4.67 -7.96 1.04
C THR A 72 -5.52 -8.73 0.04
N CYS A 73 -6.28 -9.72 0.50
CA CYS A 73 -7.25 -10.42 -0.32
C CYS A 73 -8.54 -9.59 -0.42
N LEU A 74 -8.80 -9.03 -1.59
CA LEU A 74 -9.96 -8.17 -1.85
C LEU A 74 -11.20 -8.97 -2.25
N ASN A 75 -10.99 -10.11 -2.94
CA ASN A 75 -12.04 -11.05 -3.31
C ASN A 75 -11.43 -12.40 -3.65
N GLY A 76 -12.11 -13.51 -3.32
CA GLY A 76 -11.67 -14.87 -3.57
C GLY A 76 -10.71 -15.42 -2.51
N GLU A 77 -9.74 -16.21 -2.95
CA GLU A 77 -8.77 -16.88 -2.08
C GLU A 77 -7.36 -16.81 -2.65
N LEU A 78 -6.36 -16.71 -1.75
CA LEU A 78 -4.94 -16.67 -2.05
C LEU A 78 -4.20 -17.72 -1.23
N GLN A 79 -3.00 -18.06 -1.69
CA GLN A 79 -2.01 -18.83 -0.93
C GLN A 79 -0.70 -18.06 -0.94
N VAL A 80 -0.09 -17.90 0.23
CA VAL A 80 1.23 -17.25 0.36
C VAL A 80 2.23 -18.28 0.87
N GLU A 81 3.33 -18.44 0.15
CA GLU A 81 4.38 -19.39 0.52
C GLU A 81 5.12 -18.90 1.78
N ARG A 82 5.35 -19.83 2.71
CA ARG A 82 6.18 -19.66 3.90
C ARG A 82 7.09 -20.87 4.02
N GLY A 83 8.25 -20.83 3.38
CA GLY A 83 9.12 -22.00 3.26
C GLY A 83 8.40 -23.16 2.56
N ALA A 84 8.21 -24.30 3.27
CA ALA A 84 7.47 -25.47 2.77
C ALA A 84 5.96 -25.40 3.03
N GLU A 85 5.46 -24.41 3.74
CA GLU A 85 4.05 -24.26 4.10
C GLU A 85 3.35 -23.21 3.23
N LEU A 86 2.02 -23.31 3.15
CA LEU A 86 1.17 -22.35 2.48
C LEU A 86 0.23 -21.71 3.49
N ILE A 87 0.23 -20.39 3.55
CA ILE A 87 -0.73 -19.62 4.32
C ILE A 87 -1.92 -19.35 3.41
N ALA A 88 -3.08 -19.95 3.71
CA ALA A 88 -4.31 -19.67 3.01
C ALA A 88 -4.91 -18.35 3.50
N MET A 89 -5.33 -17.50 2.55
CA MET A 89 -5.99 -16.23 2.83
C MET A 89 -7.32 -16.19 2.10
N LYS A 90 -8.33 -15.63 2.78
CA LYS A 90 -9.67 -15.39 2.25
C LYS A 90 -9.94 -13.91 2.09
N GLU A 91 -11.01 -13.60 1.38
CA GLU A 91 -11.54 -12.24 1.27
C GLU A 91 -11.61 -11.55 2.63
N GLY A 92 -11.18 -10.29 2.67
CA GLY A 92 -11.15 -9.49 3.89
C GLY A 92 -9.99 -9.80 4.83
N GLN A 93 -9.00 -10.57 4.43
CA GLN A 93 -7.80 -10.82 5.21
C GLN A 93 -6.59 -10.10 4.62
N GLN A 94 -5.70 -9.66 5.52
CA GLN A 94 -4.40 -9.08 5.18
C GLN A 94 -3.30 -9.85 5.90
N LEU A 95 -2.30 -10.27 5.14
CA LEU A 95 -1.04 -10.80 5.66
C LEU A 95 0.02 -9.71 5.55
N ARG A 96 0.61 -9.35 6.68
CA ARG A 96 1.81 -8.51 6.75
C ARG A 96 2.99 -9.39 7.14
N TYR A 97 4.09 -9.26 6.42
CA TYR A 97 5.34 -9.97 6.76
C TYR A 97 6.58 -9.14 6.44
N ASP A 98 7.62 -9.37 7.21
CA ASP A 98 8.97 -8.81 7.04
C ASP A 98 10.01 -9.77 7.66
N ALA A 99 11.26 -9.32 7.82
CA ALA A 99 12.33 -10.11 8.42
C ALA A 99 12.12 -10.44 9.91
N ARG A 100 11.20 -9.74 10.61
CA ARG A 100 10.93 -9.92 12.06
C ARG A 100 9.78 -10.88 12.32
N GLY A 101 8.93 -11.10 11.34
CA GLY A 101 7.79 -11.99 11.50
C GLY A 101 6.64 -11.71 10.55
N GLU A 102 5.51 -12.28 10.91
CA GLU A 102 4.28 -12.15 10.13
C GLU A 102 3.05 -12.01 11.01
N SER A 103 2.01 -11.40 10.47
CA SER A 103 0.69 -11.31 11.09
C SER A 103 -0.40 -11.43 10.04
N LEU A 104 -1.40 -12.26 10.31
CA LEU A 104 -2.63 -12.38 9.53
C LEU A 104 -3.78 -11.77 10.33
N ALA A 105 -4.47 -10.78 9.76
CA ALA A 105 -5.54 -10.06 10.42
C ALA A 105 -6.67 -9.75 9.45
N ALA A 106 -7.82 -9.30 9.98
CA ALA A 106 -8.87 -8.72 9.16
C ALA A 106 -8.41 -7.40 8.53
N ALA A 107 -8.77 -7.18 7.28
CA ALA A 107 -8.46 -5.98 6.52
C ALA A 107 -9.69 -5.15 6.23
N ASP A 108 -9.53 -3.83 6.22
CA ASP A 108 -10.51 -2.93 5.63
C ASP A 108 -10.29 -2.86 4.10
N ILE A 109 -11.08 -3.64 3.36
CA ILE A 109 -11.00 -3.72 1.90
C ILE A 109 -11.21 -2.33 1.26
N GLU A 110 -12.07 -1.49 1.86
CA GLU A 110 -12.36 -0.16 1.34
C GLU A 110 -11.11 0.72 1.38
N ILE A 111 -10.35 0.67 2.48
CA ILE A 111 -9.08 1.37 2.63
C ILE A 111 -8.04 0.82 1.65
N ALA A 112 -7.85 -0.49 1.64
CA ALA A 112 -6.82 -1.14 0.82
C ALA A 112 -7.04 -0.93 -0.70
N SER A 113 -8.29 -0.77 -1.15
CA SER A 113 -8.62 -0.59 -2.57
C SER A 113 -8.95 0.85 -2.97
N ALA A 114 -8.95 1.82 -2.04
CA ALA A 114 -9.37 3.19 -2.31
C ALA A 114 -8.54 3.86 -3.42
N TRP A 115 -7.23 3.63 -3.44
CA TRP A 115 -6.30 4.19 -4.42
C TRP A 115 -6.67 3.81 -5.87
N GLN A 116 -7.25 2.62 -6.09
CA GLN A 116 -7.68 2.16 -7.40
C GLN A 116 -8.83 3.01 -7.97
N ARG A 117 -9.53 3.74 -7.12
CA ARG A 117 -10.62 4.68 -7.45
C ARG A 117 -10.20 6.14 -7.38
N GLY A 118 -8.88 6.40 -7.20
CA GLY A 118 -8.34 7.76 -7.13
C GLY A 118 -8.49 8.44 -5.77
N PHE A 119 -8.58 7.65 -4.69
CA PHE A 119 -8.72 8.18 -3.33
C PHE A 119 -7.70 7.56 -2.37
N LEU A 120 -7.34 8.30 -1.33
CA LEU A 120 -6.76 7.78 -0.10
C LEU A 120 -7.83 7.83 0.97
N LEU A 121 -7.98 6.76 1.73
CA LEU A 121 -8.94 6.65 2.82
C LEU A 121 -8.17 6.32 4.11
N PHE A 122 -8.38 7.14 5.13
CA PHE A 122 -7.75 6.95 6.44
C PHE A 122 -8.84 6.83 7.51
N ARG A 123 -8.60 5.97 8.50
CA ARG A 123 -9.47 5.79 9.68
C ARG A 123 -8.60 5.72 10.93
N PHE A 124 -8.65 6.78 11.74
CA PHE A 124 -7.86 6.91 12.96
C PHE A 124 -6.35 6.65 12.74
N THR A 125 -5.86 7.03 11.55
CA THR A 125 -4.47 6.81 11.14
C THR A 125 -3.59 7.93 11.69
N PRO A 126 -2.44 7.65 12.33
CA PRO A 126 -1.52 8.69 12.76
C PRO A 126 -1.14 9.64 11.62
N LEU A 127 -1.06 10.94 11.91
CA LEU A 127 -0.73 11.95 10.89
C LEU A 127 0.62 11.67 10.21
N ALA A 128 1.58 11.08 10.93
CA ALA A 128 2.85 10.65 10.34
C ALA A 128 2.63 9.67 9.18
N ASP A 129 1.84 8.62 9.39
CA ASP A 129 1.56 7.61 8.38
C ASP A 129 0.75 8.18 7.20
N VAL A 130 -0.16 9.13 7.50
CA VAL A 130 -0.91 9.87 6.48
C VAL A 130 0.02 10.70 5.61
N VAL A 131 0.97 11.41 6.22
CA VAL A 131 1.96 12.22 5.50
C VAL A 131 2.89 11.35 4.66
N ASP A 132 3.34 10.22 5.20
CA ASP A 132 4.16 9.28 4.44
C ASP A 132 3.42 8.76 3.19
N GLU A 133 2.13 8.47 3.31
CA GLU A 133 1.32 8.06 2.16
C GLU A 133 1.12 9.21 1.16
N ILE A 134 0.82 10.43 1.63
CA ILE A 134 0.66 11.61 0.77
C ILE A 134 1.95 11.91 0.00
N ASN A 135 3.12 11.78 0.63
CA ASN A 135 4.42 12.00 0.03
C ASN A 135 4.71 11.08 -1.17
N ARG A 136 4.00 9.97 -1.32
CA ARG A 136 4.10 9.12 -2.52
C ARG A 136 3.47 9.74 -3.76
N TYR A 137 2.46 10.59 -3.60
CA TYR A 137 1.63 11.07 -4.72
C TYR A 137 1.93 12.51 -5.12
N ARG A 138 2.65 13.26 -4.30
CA ARG A 138 2.92 14.66 -4.60
C ARG A 138 4.36 14.94 -5.01
N PRO A 139 4.61 15.95 -5.85
CA PRO A 139 5.94 16.50 -6.01
C PRO A 139 6.40 17.21 -4.73
N GLY A 140 7.67 17.09 -4.38
CA GLY A 140 8.21 17.62 -3.13
C GLY A 140 7.92 16.71 -1.93
N HIS A 141 8.17 17.20 -0.70
CA HIS A 141 8.09 16.36 0.49
C HIS A 141 7.56 17.14 1.70
N ILE A 142 6.67 16.52 2.46
CA ILE A 142 6.15 17.05 3.72
C ILE A 142 6.95 16.42 4.85
N PHE A 143 7.46 17.24 5.75
CA PHE A 143 8.10 16.82 7.00
C PHE A 143 7.29 17.31 8.18
N ILE A 144 7.02 16.43 9.14
CA ILE A 144 6.44 16.80 10.41
C ILE A 144 7.59 17.03 11.39
N VAL A 145 7.72 18.27 11.90
CA VAL A 145 8.77 18.65 12.84
C VAL A 145 8.30 18.65 14.29
N ASN A 146 6.98 18.55 14.53
CA ASN A 146 6.40 18.42 15.86
C ASN A 146 5.91 16.99 16.09
N ALA A 147 6.55 16.29 17.05
CA ALA A 147 6.21 14.91 17.37
C ALA A 147 4.81 14.71 17.98
N GLU A 148 4.22 15.76 18.55
CA GLU A 148 2.87 15.69 19.14
C GLU A 148 1.82 15.59 18.03
N ILE A 149 1.91 16.48 17.02
CA ILE A 149 0.96 16.43 15.90
C ILE A 149 1.14 15.18 15.05
N ALA A 150 2.34 14.61 14.98
CA ALA A 150 2.62 13.38 14.22
C ALA A 150 1.75 12.19 14.66
N ARG A 151 1.32 12.17 15.92
CA ARG A 151 0.52 11.09 16.53
C ARG A 151 -0.98 11.32 16.46
N LEU A 152 -1.42 12.51 16.05
CA LEU A 152 -2.85 12.83 15.99
C LEU A 152 -3.56 11.96 14.96
N PRO A 153 -4.74 11.41 15.30
CA PRO A 153 -5.47 10.53 14.41
C PRO A 153 -6.17 11.33 13.31
N VAL A 154 -5.99 10.90 12.08
CA VAL A 154 -6.66 11.43 10.90
C VAL A 154 -7.71 10.43 10.42
N SER A 155 -8.91 10.92 10.17
CA SER A 155 -9.94 10.17 9.45
C SER A 155 -10.48 11.03 8.32
N GLY A 156 -10.52 10.48 7.11
CA GLY A 156 -11.00 11.21 5.96
C GLY A 156 -10.79 10.48 4.64
N ARG A 157 -11.42 11.00 3.60
CA ARG A 157 -11.27 10.56 2.22
C ARG A 157 -10.68 11.70 1.40
N PHE A 158 -9.51 11.46 0.81
CA PHE A 158 -8.75 12.47 0.08
C PHE A 158 -8.60 12.05 -1.38
N ARG A 159 -8.74 13.00 -2.29
CA ARG A 159 -8.54 12.75 -3.72
C ARG A 159 -7.06 12.81 -4.07
N ILE A 160 -6.58 11.79 -4.79
CA ILE A 160 -5.17 11.69 -5.22
C ILE A 160 -4.80 12.81 -6.20
N ASP A 161 -5.73 13.28 -7.02
CA ASP A 161 -5.51 14.37 -7.96
C ASP A 161 -5.57 15.79 -7.35
N ARG A 162 -5.79 15.90 -6.01
CA ARG A 162 -5.89 17.17 -5.26
C ARG A 162 -5.06 17.17 -3.99
N MET A 163 -3.84 16.66 -4.06
CA MET A 163 -2.97 16.50 -2.90
C MET A 163 -2.63 17.82 -2.18
N ASP A 164 -2.63 18.95 -2.90
CA ASP A 164 -2.36 20.26 -2.29
C ASP A 164 -3.51 20.74 -1.37
N GLU A 165 -4.75 20.32 -1.65
CA GLU A 165 -5.90 20.64 -0.79
C GLU A 165 -5.80 19.96 0.58
N ILE A 166 -5.12 18.82 0.66
CA ILE A 166 -4.95 18.05 1.90
C ILE A 166 -4.13 18.84 2.93
N LEU A 167 -3.11 19.57 2.49
CA LEU A 167 -2.30 20.42 3.39
C LEU A 167 -3.16 21.47 4.08
N THR A 168 -4.06 22.11 3.33
CA THR A 168 -4.99 23.10 3.87
C THR A 168 -5.94 22.46 4.90
N GLN A 169 -6.44 21.25 4.61
CA GLN A 169 -7.33 20.52 5.52
C GLN A 169 -6.60 20.09 6.80
N ILE A 170 -5.36 19.59 6.69
CA ILE A 170 -4.54 19.23 7.84
C ILE A 170 -4.24 20.47 8.69
N GLN A 171 -3.87 21.60 8.06
CA GLN A 171 -3.61 22.85 8.75
C GLN A 171 -4.83 23.31 9.55
N GLN A 172 -6.01 23.28 8.95
CA GLN A 172 -7.25 23.71 9.60
C GLN A 172 -7.71 22.75 10.71
N ALA A 173 -7.54 21.45 10.50
CA ALA A 173 -8.00 20.43 11.46
C ALA A 173 -7.15 20.35 12.72
N PHE A 174 -5.85 20.62 12.62
CA PHE A 174 -4.90 20.44 13.70
C PHE A 174 -4.26 21.74 14.19
N ASP A 175 -4.70 22.91 13.67
CA ASP A 175 -4.08 24.23 13.93
C ASP A 175 -2.56 24.21 13.69
N ALA A 176 -2.15 23.38 12.71
CA ALA A 176 -0.75 23.16 12.39
C ALA A 176 -0.18 24.35 11.59
N ARG A 177 1.04 24.77 11.91
CA ARG A 177 1.74 25.77 11.12
C ARG A 177 2.38 25.11 9.91
N VAL A 178 2.09 25.64 8.73
CA VAL A 178 2.64 25.21 7.45
C VAL A 178 3.69 26.20 6.98
N ARG A 179 4.93 25.72 6.77
CA ARG A 179 6.01 26.51 6.17
C ARG A 179 6.44 25.89 4.85
N LEU A 180 6.29 26.66 3.78
CA LEU A 180 6.72 26.26 2.45
C LEU A 180 8.19 26.67 2.24
N LEU A 181 9.00 25.76 1.73
CA LEU A 181 10.40 25.96 1.37
C LEU A 181 10.59 25.71 -0.14
N PRO A 182 11.69 26.21 -0.74
CA PRO A 182 12.01 25.92 -2.14
C PRO A 182 12.05 24.41 -2.42
N GLY A 183 11.74 24.02 -3.66
CA GLY A 183 11.73 22.61 -4.07
C GLY A 183 10.48 21.83 -3.65
N GLY A 184 9.39 22.50 -3.26
CA GLY A 184 8.13 21.84 -2.87
C GLY A 184 8.17 21.20 -1.48
N ILE A 185 9.18 21.54 -0.66
CA ILE A 185 9.31 21.06 0.71
C ILE A 185 8.30 21.80 1.60
N VAL A 186 7.63 21.06 2.46
CA VAL A 186 6.65 21.56 3.43
C VAL A 186 7.05 21.12 4.83
N LEU A 187 7.11 22.04 5.76
CA LEU A 187 7.28 21.75 7.18
C LEU A 187 5.95 21.95 7.90
N LEU A 188 5.53 20.92 8.65
CA LEU A 188 4.37 20.95 9.55
C LEU A 188 4.84 20.99 11.01
N SER A 189 4.39 22.00 11.76
CA SER A 189 4.73 22.18 13.19
C SER A 189 3.51 22.53 14.03
#